data_e1bc32716449c815065b836a21290141
#
_entry.id   e1bc32716449c815065b836a21290141
#
_cell.length_a   1.000
_cell.length_b   1.000
_cell.length_c   1.000
_cell.angle_alpha   90.00
_cell.angle_beta   90.00
_cell.angle_gamma   90.00
#
_symmetry.space_group_name_H-M   'P 1'
#
loop_
_entity.id
_entity.type
_entity.pdbx_description
1 polymer ?
#
loop_
_entity_poly.entity_id
_entity_poly.type
_entity_poly.pdbx_seq_one_letter_code
_entity_poly.pdbx_strand_id
1 'polypeptide(L)'
;MHRERVSENVFWFQSEIYAQVTAGVVAGPQWAVVIDTLALPDETLSIREFIEHELNVPVRYVINTHYHADHAWGNCFFPGATVIAHARCRDLLIERGIPSLEAAQKQNPALRQVKIILPHMTFSQGEVTLRVGKKNLIISPALGHSSDGIAVLVEEDRILFAGDSFMPLPYIVDGDIDEIMTSIKQIGKMGLENIVQGHGDIILRGEIDAAVKENLNYLAAIKKSVRAASRRKNAIDLLDEITIEETGKSRVYLGGLAQTLHQRNLRALLQQMTEPK
;
A
#
# COMPACT_ATOMS: atom_id res chain seq x y z
N MET A 1 -1.27 -9.80 15.28
CA MET A 1 -1.95 -8.87 14.34
C MET A 1 -2.87 -7.97 15.12
N HIS A 2 -2.71 -6.67 14.96
CA HIS A 2 -3.60 -5.67 15.56
C HIS A 2 -4.88 -5.53 14.72
N ARG A 3 -6.03 -5.28 15.38
CA ARG A 3 -7.34 -5.09 14.73
C ARG A 3 -8.13 -4.00 15.45
N GLU A 4 -8.66 -3.06 14.69
CA GLU A 4 -9.57 -2.02 15.22
C GLU A 4 -10.78 -1.81 14.30
N ARG A 5 -11.88 -1.38 14.92
CA ARG A 5 -13.06 -0.90 14.19
C ARG A 5 -12.95 0.61 14.00
N VAL A 6 -12.73 1.04 12.76
CA VAL A 6 -12.52 2.46 12.41
C VAL A 6 -13.85 3.19 12.30
N SER A 7 -14.92 2.50 11.83
CA SER A 7 -16.28 3.01 11.75
C SER A 7 -17.28 1.86 11.82
N GLU A 8 -18.57 2.14 11.73
CA GLU A 8 -19.60 1.09 11.66
C GLU A 8 -19.33 0.19 10.45
N ASN A 9 -19.08 -1.10 10.72
CA ASN A 9 -18.76 -2.12 9.70
C ASN A 9 -17.51 -1.85 8.85
N VAL A 10 -16.60 -1.01 9.30
CA VAL A 10 -15.29 -0.77 8.69
C VAL A 10 -14.20 -1.11 9.71
N PHE A 11 -13.31 -2.01 9.33
CA PHE A 11 -12.25 -2.53 10.18
C PHE A 11 -10.89 -2.37 9.51
N TRP A 12 -9.88 -2.12 10.32
CA TRP A 12 -8.49 -2.05 9.97
C TRP A 12 -7.71 -3.15 10.67
N PHE A 13 -6.74 -3.69 9.97
CA PHE A 13 -5.81 -4.71 10.44
C PHE A 13 -4.38 -4.27 10.17
N GLN A 14 -3.47 -4.56 11.09
CA GLN A 14 -2.05 -4.27 10.91
C GLN A 14 -1.24 -5.50 11.33
N SER A 15 -0.28 -5.88 10.48
CA SER A 15 0.70 -6.92 10.80
C SER A 15 1.66 -6.44 11.89
N GLU A 16 1.87 -7.27 12.91
CA GLU A 16 2.91 -7.08 13.93
C GLU A 16 4.23 -7.76 13.54
N ILE A 17 4.21 -8.54 12.45
CA ILE A 17 5.33 -9.40 12.04
C ILE A 17 6.04 -8.84 10.80
N TYR A 18 5.29 -8.19 9.89
CA TYR A 18 5.82 -7.76 8.61
C TYR A 18 5.55 -6.27 8.36
N ALA A 19 6.57 -5.45 8.60
CA ALA A 19 6.63 -4.02 8.22
C ALA A 19 5.38 -3.19 8.56
N GLN A 20 4.57 -3.60 9.55
CA GLN A 20 3.31 -2.96 9.91
C GLN A 20 2.35 -2.79 8.70
N VAL A 21 2.41 -3.72 7.72
CA VAL A 21 1.52 -3.70 6.56
C VAL A 21 0.05 -3.81 7.00
N THR A 22 -0.83 -3.14 6.28
CA THR A 22 -2.24 -3.02 6.66
C THR A 22 -3.18 -3.72 5.68
N ALA A 23 -4.36 -4.05 6.17
CA ALA A 23 -5.50 -4.50 5.37
C ALA A 23 -6.78 -3.90 5.91
N GLY A 24 -7.83 -3.89 5.09
CA GLY A 24 -9.14 -3.40 5.46
C GLY A 24 -10.25 -4.40 5.25
N VAL A 25 -11.32 -4.27 6.04
CA VAL A 25 -12.57 -5.00 5.83
C VAL A 25 -13.74 -4.03 5.88
N VAL A 26 -14.59 -4.07 4.87
CA VAL A 26 -15.88 -3.38 4.87
C VAL A 26 -16.98 -4.43 4.77
N ALA A 27 -17.83 -4.51 5.80
CA ALA A 27 -18.88 -5.50 5.88
C ALA A 27 -20.26 -4.91 5.55
N GLY A 28 -21.00 -5.61 4.71
CA GLY A 28 -22.41 -5.41 4.48
C GLY A 28 -23.25 -6.48 5.19
N PRO A 29 -24.58 -6.40 5.09
CA PRO A 29 -25.47 -7.36 5.74
C PRO A 29 -25.44 -8.76 5.11
N GLN A 30 -24.90 -8.91 3.90
CA GLN A 30 -24.91 -10.17 3.16
C GLN A 30 -23.52 -10.67 2.79
N TRP A 31 -22.52 -9.80 2.74
CA TRP A 31 -21.15 -10.12 2.33
C TRP A 31 -20.19 -8.97 2.69
N ALA A 32 -18.92 -9.31 2.71
CA ALA A 32 -17.84 -8.36 2.98
C ALA A 32 -16.89 -8.17 1.79
N VAL A 33 -16.18 -7.06 1.83
CA VAL A 33 -15.03 -6.76 0.99
C VAL A 33 -13.78 -6.73 1.85
N VAL A 34 -12.71 -7.34 1.35
CA VAL A 34 -11.36 -7.23 1.91
C VAL A 34 -10.56 -6.29 1.02
N ILE A 35 -9.84 -5.34 1.62
CA ILE A 35 -8.94 -4.41 0.94
C ILE A 35 -7.53 -4.79 1.38
N ASP A 36 -6.74 -5.30 0.45
CA ASP A 36 -5.44 -5.95 0.65
C ASP A 36 -5.51 -7.17 1.59
N THR A 37 -4.53 -8.05 1.50
CA THR A 37 -4.65 -9.38 2.07
C THR A 37 -3.47 -9.82 2.93
N LEU A 38 -2.51 -8.93 3.18
CA LEU A 38 -1.26 -9.21 3.89
C LEU A 38 -0.39 -10.27 3.17
N ALA A 39 0.84 -10.46 3.65
CA ALA A 39 1.80 -11.38 3.04
C ALA A 39 1.76 -12.78 3.67
N LEU A 40 1.49 -12.85 4.97
CA LEU A 40 1.64 -14.08 5.73
C LEU A 40 0.31 -14.83 5.87
N PRO A 41 0.30 -16.14 5.54
CA PRO A 41 -0.92 -16.95 5.56
C PRO A 41 -1.72 -16.87 6.85
N ASP A 42 -1.05 -16.97 8.01
CA ASP A 42 -1.71 -17.03 9.32
C ASP A 42 -2.46 -15.72 9.63
N GLU A 43 -1.87 -14.55 9.26
CA GLU A 43 -2.52 -13.27 9.44
C GLU A 43 -3.71 -13.11 8.49
N THR A 44 -3.55 -13.52 7.21
CA THR A 44 -4.66 -13.49 6.23
C THR A 44 -5.81 -14.40 6.65
N LEU A 45 -5.51 -15.62 7.12
CA LEU A 45 -6.53 -16.56 7.63
C LEU A 45 -7.25 -15.99 8.85
N SER A 46 -6.56 -15.29 9.75
CA SER A 46 -7.20 -14.62 10.90
C SER A 46 -8.19 -13.52 10.46
N ILE A 47 -7.89 -12.78 9.38
CA ILE A 47 -8.84 -11.81 8.80
C ILE A 47 -10.08 -12.56 8.27
N ARG A 48 -9.88 -13.66 7.56
CA ARG A 48 -10.98 -14.46 7.04
C ARG A 48 -11.84 -15.03 8.15
N GLU A 49 -11.25 -15.63 9.19
CA GLU A 49 -11.95 -16.17 10.35
C GLU A 49 -12.79 -15.10 11.05
N PHE A 50 -12.25 -13.91 11.23
CA PHE A 50 -13.00 -12.78 11.77
C PHE A 50 -14.25 -12.46 10.93
N ILE A 51 -14.13 -12.41 9.61
CA ILE A 51 -15.27 -12.10 8.73
C ILE A 51 -16.32 -13.21 8.76
N GLU A 52 -15.89 -14.46 8.63
CA GLU A 52 -16.79 -15.61 8.51
C GLU A 52 -17.46 -15.97 9.86
N HIS A 53 -16.78 -15.82 11.00
CA HIS A 53 -17.27 -16.24 12.31
C HIS A 53 -17.75 -15.11 13.22
N GLU A 54 -17.09 -13.94 13.22
CA GLU A 54 -17.54 -12.83 14.07
C GLU A 54 -18.56 -11.93 13.34
N LEU A 55 -18.33 -11.62 12.04
CA LEU A 55 -19.27 -10.82 11.25
C LEU A 55 -20.36 -11.69 10.59
N ASN A 56 -20.15 -13.00 10.52
CA ASN A 56 -21.08 -14.00 9.98
C ASN A 56 -21.53 -13.71 8.54
N VAL A 57 -20.61 -13.28 7.70
CA VAL A 57 -20.84 -13.03 6.28
C VAL A 57 -19.70 -13.60 5.42
N PRO A 58 -19.96 -14.04 4.16
CA PRO A 58 -18.90 -14.47 3.27
C PRO A 58 -18.12 -13.27 2.70
N VAL A 59 -16.85 -13.49 2.34
CA VAL A 59 -16.06 -12.55 1.54
C VAL A 59 -16.47 -12.70 0.08
N ARG A 60 -16.98 -11.64 -0.52
CA ARG A 60 -17.40 -11.62 -1.93
C ARG A 60 -16.36 -10.98 -2.85
N TYR A 61 -15.67 -9.96 -2.38
CA TYR A 61 -14.66 -9.26 -3.15
C TYR A 61 -13.38 -9.07 -2.34
N VAL A 62 -12.27 -9.13 -3.04
CA VAL A 62 -10.96 -8.68 -2.57
C VAL A 62 -10.54 -7.54 -3.49
N ILE A 63 -10.09 -6.41 -2.95
CA ILE A 63 -9.53 -5.30 -3.71
C ILE A 63 -8.05 -5.23 -3.39
N ASN A 64 -7.16 -5.37 -4.38
CA ASN A 64 -5.74 -5.12 -4.17
C ASN A 64 -5.41 -3.69 -4.56
N THR A 65 -4.80 -2.96 -3.63
CA THR A 65 -4.34 -1.60 -3.90
C THR A 65 -3.21 -1.58 -4.90
N HIS A 66 -2.36 -2.60 -4.91
CA HIS A 66 -1.30 -2.81 -5.89
C HIS A 66 -0.75 -4.25 -5.82
N TYR A 67 0.23 -4.58 -6.68
CA TYR A 67 0.70 -5.96 -6.90
C TYR A 67 1.69 -6.49 -5.86
N HIS A 68 2.23 -5.67 -4.95
CA HIS A 68 3.26 -6.12 -4.02
C HIS A 68 2.78 -7.29 -3.14
N ALA A 69 3.76 -8.07 -2.70
CA ALA A 69 3.56 -9.32 -2.00
C ALA A 69 2.65 -9.20 -0.78
N ASP A 70 2.89 -8.20 0.02
CA ASP A 70 2.22 -7.91 1.28
C ASP A 70 0.81 -7.30 1.12
N HIS A 71 0.37 -7.05 -0.12
CA HIS A 71 -0.98 -6.61 -0.45
C HIS A 71 -1.77 -7.65 -1.24
N ALA A 72 -1.11 -8.54 -1.99
CA ALA A 72 -1.78 -9.43 -2.93
C ALA A 72 -1.60 -10.95 -2.68
N TRP A 73 -0.57 -11.38 -1.93
CA TRP A 73 -0.30 -12.82 -1.77
C TRP A 73 -1.36 -13.58 -0.98
N GLY A 74 -2.07 -12.91 -0.08
CA GLY A 74 -3.15 -13.52 0.68
C GLY A 74 -4.44 -13.78 -0.10
N ASN A 75 -4.57 -13.33 -1.36
CA ASN A 75 -5.78 -13.52 -2.17
C ASN A 75 -6.25 -14.97 -2.23
N CYS A 76 -5.33 -15.93 -2.27
CA CYS A 76 -5.65 -17.36 -2.36
C CYS A 76 -6.40 -17.93 -1.14
N PHE A 77 -6.40 -17.22 -0.03
CA PHE A 77 -7.11 -17.63 1.19
C PHE A 77 -8.57 -17.17 1.23
N PHE A 78 -9.04 -16.46 0.19
CA PHE A 78 -10.45 -16.07 0.02
C PHE A 78 -11.07 -16.80 -1.19
N PRO A 79 -11.26 -18.12 -1.11
CA PRO A 79 -11.78 -18.92 -2.22
C PRO A 79 -13.19 -18.47 -2.60
N GLY A 80 -13.43 -18.28 -3.90
CA GLY A 80 -14.71 -17.80 -4.44
C GLY A 80 -14.89 -16.29 -4.45
N ALA A 81 -14.00 -15.52 -3.81
CA ALA A 81 -14.03 -14.07 -3.90
C ALA A 81 -13.56 -13.58 -5.29
N THR A 82 -14.19 -12.52 -5.77
CA THR A 82 -13.76 -11.83 -7.00
C THR A 82 -12.68 -10.81 -6.64
N VAL A 83 -11.49 -10.96 -7.21
CA VAL A 83 -10.38 -10.02 -7.03
C VAL A 83 -10.52 -8.86 -8.01
N ILE A 84 -10.50 -7.63 -7.49
CA ILE A 84 -10.56 -6.36 -8.23
C ILE A 84 -9.24 -5.63 -8.05
N ALA A 85 -8.65 -5.12 -9.14
CA ALA A 85 -7.43 -4.33 -9.09
C ALA A 85 -7.28 -3.45 -10.35
N HIS A 86 -6.25 -2.63 -10.40
CA HIS A 86 -5.84 -1.96 -11.62
C HIS A 86 -5.41 -2.97 -12.71
N ALA A 87 -5.65 -2.68 -13.98
CA ALA A 87 -5.27 -3.58 -15.08
C ALA A 87 -3.77 -3.89 -15.05
N ARG A 88 -2.93 -2.90 -14.78
CA ARG A 88 -1.48 -3.09 -14.67
C ARG A 88 -1.07 -3.99 -13.50
N CYS A 89 -1.86 -4.10 -12.44
CA CYS A 89 -1.63 -5.03 -11.33
C CYS A 89 -1.60 -6.49 -11.83
N ARG A 90 -2.52 -6.85 -12.72
CA ARG A 90 -2.55 -8.18 -13.34
C ARG A 90 -1.25 -8.49 -14.08
N ASP A 91 -0.76 -7.54 -14.88
CA ASP A 91 0.47 -7.71 -15.65
C ASP A 91 1.68 -7.84 -14.71
N LEU A 92 1.79 -6.97 -13.71
CA LEU A 92 2.88 -6.98 -12.74
C LEU A 92 2.89 -8.24 -11.87
N LEU A 93 1.73 -8.78 -11.51
CA LEU A 93 1.65 -10.06 -10.82
C LEU A 93 2.22 -11.20 -11.68
N ILE A 94 1.98 -11.18 -12.99
CA ILE A 94 2.55 -12.17 -13.93
C ILE A 94 4.06 -11.94 -14.10
N GLU A 95 4.46 -10.69 -14.37
CA GLU A 95 5.84 -10.34 -14.70
C GLU A 95 6.79 -10.47 -13.51
N ARG A 96 6.33 -10.09 -12.31
CA ARG A 96 7.16 -9.94 -11.10
C ARG A 96 6.64 -10.72 -9.91
N GLY A 97 5.33 -10.76 -9.69
CA GLY A 97 4.70 -11.39 -8.52
C GLY A 97 4.95 -12.90 -8.49
N ILE A 98 4.73 -13.62 -9.60
CA ILE A 98 4.97 -15.07 -9.69
C ILE A 98 6.45 -15.40 -9.44
N PRO A 99 7.45 -14.82 -10.14
CA PRO A 99 8.84 -15.09 -9.87
C PRO A 99 9.29 -14.74 -8.44
N SER A 100 8.76 -13.66 -7.89
CA SER A 100 9.03 -13.24 -6.50
C SER A 100 8.53 -14.25 -5.49
N LEU A 101 7.29 -14.75 -5.67
CA LEU A 101 6.72 -15.79 -4.81
C LEU A 101 7.53 -17.10 -4.90
N GLU A 102 7.89 -17.54 -6.08
CA GLU A 102 8.71 -18.75 -6.28
C GLU A 102 10.07 -18.64 -5.57
N ALA A 103 10.69 -17.46 -5.60
CA ALA A 103 11.93 -17.19 -4.88
C ALA A 103 11.71 -17.20 -3.36
N ALA A 104 10.65 -16.56 -2.87
CA ALA A 104 10.32 -16.48 -1.46
C ALA A 104 9.95 -17.86 -0.87
N GLN A 105 9.24 -18.71 -1.61
CA GLN A 105 8.86 -20.06 -1.18
C GLN A 105 10.07 -20.98 -0.94
N LYS A 106 11.19 -20.73 -1.64
CA LYS A 106 12.45 -21.47 -1.41
C LYS A 106 13.10 -21.11 -0.07
N GLN A 107 12.86 -19.89 0.42
CA GLN A 107 13.45 -19.36 1.65
C GLN A 107 12.53 -19.48 2.84
N ASN A 108 11.21 -19.40 2.64
CA ASN A 108 10.21 -19.43 3.70
C ASN A 108 9.17 -20.53 3.47
N PRO A 109 9.25 -21.66 4.23
CA PRO A 109 8.29 -22.75 4.12
C PRO A 109 6.83 -22.37 4.37
N ALA A 110 6.56 -21.34 5.18
CA ALA A 110 5.20 -20.86 5.46
C ALA A 110 4.48 -20.37 4.20
N LEU A 111 5.23 -19.93 3.18
CA LEU A 111 4.67 -19.44 1.92
C LEU A 111 4.33 -20.54 0.92
N ARG A 112 4.63 -21.82 1.20
CA ARG A 112 4.41 -22.93 0.23
C ARG A 112 2.95 -23.10 -0.19
N GLN A 113 2.01 -22.73 0.66
CA GLN A 113 0.57 -22.79 0.36
C GLN A 113 0.06 -21.56 -0.41
N VAL A 114 0.83 -20.49 -0.48
CA VAL A 114 0.47 -19.26 -1.20
C VAL A 114 0.47 -19.52 -2.70
N LYS A 115 -0.54 -18.98 -3.39
CA LYS A 115 -0.66 -19.02 -4.86
C LYS A 115 -1.08 -17.64 -5.34
N ILE A 116 -0.46 -17.17 -6.41
CA ILE A 116 -0.91 -15.93 -7.05
C ILE A 116 -2.29 -16.14 -7.65
N ILE A 117 -3.25 -15.33 -7.22
CA ILE A 117 -4.57 -15.21 -7.82
C ILE A 117 -4.58 -13.90 -8.61
N LEU A 118 -4.68 -14.01 -9.92
CA LEU A 118 -4.75 -12.84 -10.78
C LEU A 118 -6.11 -12.12 -10.63
N PRO A 119 -6.16 -10.79 -10.72
CA PRO A 119 -7.41 -10.05 -10.69
C PRO A 119 -8.42 -10.54 -11.73
N HIS A 120 -9.66 -10.75 -11.30
CA HIS A 120 -10.79 -11.18 -12.12
C HIS A 120 -11.45 -9.99 -12.81
N MET A 121 -11.52 -8.84 -12.13
CA MET A 121 -12.06 -7.60 -12.64
C MET A 121 -10.95 -6.54 -12.61
N THR A 122 -10.73 -5.85 -13.71
CA THR A 122 -9.71 -4.82 -13.82
C THR A 122 -10.25 -3.56 -14.49
N PHE A 123 -9.67 -2.42 -14.13
CA PHE A 123 -9.89 -1.13 -14.79
C PHE A 123 -8.55 -0.41 -14.92
N SER A 124 -8.43 0.50 -15.87
CA SER A 124 -7.19 1.26 -16.11
C SER A 124 -7.35 2.77 -15.96
N GLN A 125 -8.59 3.26 -16.02
CA GLN A 125 -8.91 4.69 -15.95
C GLN A 125 -10.27 4.89 -15.30
N GLY A 126 -10.50 6.10 -14.79
CA GLY A 126 -11.75 6.44 -14.12
C GLY A 126 -11.88 5.83 -12.73
N GLU A 127 -13.09 5.70 -12.26
CA GLU A 127 -13.42 5.19 -10.92
C GLU A 127 -14.40 4.01 -11.05
N VAL A 128 -14.28 3.07 -10.11
CA VAL A 128 -15.24 1.97 -9.95
C VAL A 128 -15.91 2.14 -8.61
N THR A 129 -17.25 2.16 -8.59
CA THR A 129 -18.01 2.19 -7.34
C THR A 129 -18.58 0.80 -7.04
N LEU A 130 -18.26 0.30 -5.85
CA LEU A 130 -18.80 -0.97 -5.33
C LEU A 130 -19.65 -0.67 -4.10
N ARG A 131 -20.95 -1.03 -4.15
CA ARG A 131 -21.86 -0.79 -3.02
C ARG A 131 -21.88 -1.98 -2.08
N VAL A 132 -21.55 -1.74 -0.81
CA VAL A 132 -21.51 -2.73 0.28
C VAL A 132 -22.52 -2.34 1.35
N GLY A 133 -23.69 -2.94 1.33
CA GLY A 133 -24.79 -2.55 2.21
C GLY A 133 -25.20 -1.08 1.98
N LYS A 134 -24.93 -0.23 2.97
CA LYS A 134 -25.22 1.21 2.91
C LYS A 134 -24.02 2.06 2.48
N LYS A 135 -22.84 1.44 2.26
CA LYS A 135 -21.60 2.16 1.96
C LYS A 135 -21.22 2.02 0.49
N ASN A 136 -20.72 3.09 -0.09
CA ASN A 136 -20.11 3.12 -1.41
C ASN A 136 -18.57 3.08 -1.25
N LEU A 137 -17.92 2.11 -1.86
CA LEU A 137 -16.48 2.03 -2.01
C LEU A 137 -16.11 2.62 -3.36
N ILE A 138 -15.51 3.80 -3.37
CA ILE A 138 -15.00 4.44 -4.58
C ILE A 138 -13.55 4.03 -4.76
N ILE A 139 -13.28 3.28 -5.82
CA ILE A 139 -11.98 2.73 -6.16
C ILE A 139 -11.41 3.58 -7.29
N SER A 140 -10.30 4.26 -7.07
CA SER A 140 -9.69 5.18 -8.02
C SER A 140 -8.17 5.03 -8.11
N PRO A 141 -7.53 5.38 -9.24
CA PRO A 141 -6.08 5.37 -9.36
C PRO A 141 -5.41 6.27 -8.33
N ALA A 142 -4.32 5.77 -7.74
CA ALA A 142 -3.45 6.48 -6.80
C ALA A 142 -1.99 6.07 -7.08
N LEU A 143 -1.48 6.56 -8.22
CA LEU A 143 -0.20 6.15 -8.77
C LEU A 143 1.00 6.78 -8.05
N GLY A 144 2.18 6.24 -8.28
CA GLY A 144 3.45 6.83 -7.91
C GLY A 144 4.31 6.01 -6.96
N HIS A 145 3.70 5.17 -6.10
CA HIS A 145 4.43 4.10 -5.41
C HIS A 145 4.73 2.94 -6.38
N SER A 146 3.75 2.60 -7.17
CA SER A 146 3.82 1.66 -8.29
C SER A 146 2.91 2.14 -9.44
N SER A 147 3.06 1.57 -10.62
CA SER A 147 2.29 1.96 -11.81
C SER A 147 0.87 1.37 -11.85
N ASP A 148 0.49 0.60 -10.85
CA ASP A 148 -0.81 -0.06 -10.68
C ASP A 148 -1.56 0.38 -9.41
N GLY A 149 -1.04 1.41 -8.72
CA GLY A 149 -1.59 1.89 -7.46
C GLY A 149 -3.04 2.35 -7.59
N ILE A 150 -3.89 1.90 -6.67
CA ILE A 150 -5.26 2.39 -6.46
C ILE A 150 -5.51 2.65 -4.98
N ALA A 151 -6.47 3.51 -4.69
CA ALA A 151 -6.99 3.74 -3.35
C ALA A 151 -8.49 3.46 -3.29
N VAL A 152 -9.00 3.16 -2.10
CA VAL A 152 -10.41 2.84 -1.86
C VAL A 152 -10.98 3.79 -0.82
N LEU A 153 -11.88 4.67 -1.23
CA LEU A 153 -12.61 5.57 -0.34
C LEU A 153 -13.93 4.93 0.10
N VAL A 154 -14.12 4.79 1.41
CA VAL A 154 -15.44 4.54 2.00
C VAL A 154 -16.14 5.90 2.10
N GLU A 155 -17.02 6.19 1.14
CA GLU A 155 -17.56 7.52 0.89
C GLU A 155 -18.28 8.11 2.09
N GLU A 156 -19.19 7.35 2.70
CA GLU A 156 -20.05 7.81 3.81
C GLU A 156 -19.25 8.09 5.09
N ASP A 157 -18.15 7.36 5.31
CA ASP A 157 -17.31 7.52 6.50
C ASP A 157 -16.10 8.43 6.25
N ARG A 158 -15.84 8.83 5.00
CA ARG A 158 -14.66 9.60 4.62
C ARG A 158 -13.35 8.93 5.04
N ILE A 159 -13.31 7.60 4.97
CA ILE A 159 -12.13 6.77 5.29
C ILE A 159 -11.48 6.34 3.98
N LEU A 160 -10.20 6.64 3.81
CA LEU A 160 -9.42 6.23 2.65
C LEU A 160 -8.47 5.09 3.02
N PHE A 161 -8.59 3.96 2.36
CA PHE A 161 -7.55 2.93 2.29
C PHE A 161 -6.62 3.30 1.12
N ALA A 162 -5.47 3.85 1.45
CA ALA A 162 -4.58 4.48 0.48
C ALA A 162 -3.56 3.50 -0.14
N GLY A 163 -3.45 2.27 0.40
CA GLY A 163 -2.31 1.42 0.09
C GLY A 163 -1.00 2.20 0.26
N ASP A 164 0.02 1.84 -0.50
CA ASP A 164 1.34 2.46 -0.39
C ASP A 164 1.46 3.83 -1.08
N SER A 165 0.36 4.33 -1.66
CA SER A 165 0.29 5.72 -2.11
C SER A 165 0.39 6.71 -0.94
N PHE A 166 0.14 6.22 0.30
CA PHE A 166 0.37 6.96 1.54
C PHE A 166 0.99 6.03 2.60
N MET A 167 2.21 6.37 3.05
CA MET A 167 3.00 5.62 4.03
C MET A 167 3.69 6.58 5.00
N PRO A 168 4.12 6.12 6.18
CA PRO A 168 4.96 6.93 7.09
C PRO A 168 6.25 7.42 6.42
N LEU A 169 6.83 6.61 5.53
CA LEU A 169 7.91 6.96 4.63
C LEU A 169 7.50 6.60 3.20
N PRO A 170 7.22 7.58 2.31
CA PRO A 170 6.93 7.30 0.90
C PRO A 170 8.02 6.44 0.26
N TYR A 171 7.64 5.37 -0.46
CA TYR A 171 8.56 4.42 -1.09
C TYR A 171 8.36 4.42 -2.60
N ILE A 172 9.43 4.71 -3.37
CA ILE A 172 9.37 5.04 -4.80
C ILE A 172 10.17 4.09 -5.70
N VAL A 173 10.63 2.94 -5.18
CA VAL A 173 11.53 2.04 -5.91
C VAL A 173 10.92 1.52 -7.22
N ASP A 174 9.63 1.21 -7.20
CA ASP A 174 8.86 0.72 -8.35
C ASP A 174 7.98 1.81 -9.00
N GLY A 175 8.15 3.06 -8.61
CA GLY A 175 7.26 4.14 -8.99
C GLY A 175 7.94 5.40 -9.52
N ASP A 176 7.19 6.48 -9.51
CA ASP A 176 7.62 7.81 -9.95
C ASP A 176 7.40 8.85 -8.85
N ILE A 177 8.44 9.63 -8.54
CA ILE A 177 8.40 10.61 -7.45
C ILE A 177 7.42 11.76 -7.71
N ASP A 178 7.21 12.17 -8.95
CA ASP A 178 6.30 13.26 -9.28
C ASP A 178 4.83 12.79 -9.25
N GLU A 179 4.59 11.54 -9.65
CA GLU A 179 3.27 10.92 -9.53
C GLU A 179 2.86 10.73 -8.06
N ILE A 180 3.74 10.19 -7.19
CA ILE A 180 3.40 10.00 -5.78
C ILE A 180 3.19 11.34 -5.07
N MET A 181 3.98 12.37 -5.39
CA MET A 181 3.74 13.72 -4.87
C MET A 181 2.38 14.27 -5.31
N THR A 182 1.94 13.93 -6.50
CA THR A 182 0.62 14.33 -7.02
C THR A 182 -0.50 13.60 -6.28
N SER A 183 -0.38 12.28 -6.11
CA SER A 183 -1.33 11.46 -5.35
C SER A 183 -1.47 11.94 -3.90
N ILE A 184 -0.36 12.19 -3.20
CA ILE A 184 -0.37 12.71 -1.83
C ILE A 184 -1.07 14.08 -1.75
N LYS A 185 -0.83 14.98 -2.70
CA LYS A 185 -1.52 16.28 -2.75
C LYS A 185 -3.02 16.15 -2.99
N GLN A 186 -3.43 15.20 -3.82
CA GLN A 186 -4.85 14.91 -4.07
C GLN A 186 -5.52 14.35 -2.82
N ILE A 187 -4.90 13.36 -2.16
CA ILE A 187 -5.36 12.77 -0.91
C ILE A 187 -5.57 13.86 0.15
N GLY A 188 -4.62 14.78 0.32
CA GLY A 188 -4.74 15.90 1.27
C GLY A 188 -5.92 16.85 1.01
N LYS A 189 -6.50 16.85 -0.18
CA LYS A 189 -7.65 17.71 -0.55
C LYS A 189 -9.00 17.00 -0.45
N MET A 190 -9.02 15.71 -0.16
CA MET A 190 -10.24 14.91 -0.14
C MET A 190 -11.16 15.20 1.06
N GLY A 191 -10.69 15.89 2.10
CA GLY A 191 -11.47 16.18 3.32
C GLY A 191 -11.82 14.91 4.08
N LEU A 192 -10.83 14.06 4.32
CA LEU A 192 -10.98 12.76 4.95
C LEU A 192 -11.13 12.86 6.46
N GLU A 193 -11.79 11.88 7.07
CA GLU A 193 -11.79 11.66 8.52
C GLU A 193 -10.58 10.82 8.95
N ASN A 194 -10.26 9.76 8.18
CA ASN A 194 -9.11 8.90 8.45
C ASN A 194 -8.44 8.45 7.15
N ILE A 195 -7.12 8.23 7.24
CA ILE A 195 -6.34 7.52 6.20
C ILE A 195 -5.79 6.24 6.81
N VAL A 196 -6.17 5.11 6.24
CA VAL A 196 -5.50 3.83 6.44
C VAL A 196 -4.35 3.79 5.45
N GLN A 197 -3.13 3.92 5.96
CA GLN A 197 -1.90 3.84 5.19
C GLN A 197 -1.65 2.40 4.75
N GLY A 198 -0.85 2.17 3.70
CA GLY A 198 -0.42 0.81 3.34
C GLY A 198 0.40 0.15 4.44
N HIS A 199 1.17 0.93 5.18
CA HIS A 199 1.94 0.51 6.34
C HIS A 199 1.81 1.52 7.48
N GLY A 200 1.92 1.07 8.74
CA GLY A 200 1.87 1.93 9.93
C GLY A 200 0.44 2.17 10.44
N ASP A 201 0.31 3.14 11.32
CA ASP A 201 -0.94 3.41 12.04
C ASP A 201 -1.92 4.22 11.18
N ILE A 202 -3.19 4.25 11.59
CA ILE A 202 -4.20 5.10 10.98
C ILE A 202 -3.85 6.57 11.25
N ILE A 203 -3.97 7.41 10.23
CA ILE A 203 -3.85 8.86 10.36
C ILE A 203 -5.24 9.43 10.60
N LEU A 204 -5.41 10.11 11.72
CA LEU A 204 -6.67 10.74 12.10
C LEU A 204 -6.79 12.12 11.43
N ARG A 205 -8.02 12.61 11.29
CA ARG A 205 -8.35 13.89 10.65
C ARG A 205 -7.45 15.06 11.06
N GLY A 206 -7.15 15.19 12.34
CA GLY A 206 -6.31 16.28 12.85
C GLY A 206 -4.82 16.18 12.48
N GLU A 207 -4.37 15.03 11.98
CA GLU A 207 -2.99 14.72 11.65
C GLU A 207 -2.72 14.74 10.14
N ILE A 208 -3.79 14.69 9.31
CA ILE A 208 -3.68 14.51 7.85
C ILE A 208 -2.84 15.61 7.21
N ASP A 209 -3.09 16.88 7.53
CA ASP A 209 -2.35 18.01 6.94
C ASP A 209 -0.86 17.95 7.29
N ALA A 210 -0.53 17.58 8.53
CA ALA A 210 0.84 17.42 8.97
C ALA A 210 1.53 16.26 8.23
N ALA A 211 0.88 15.10 8.14
CA ALA A 211 1.39 13.91 7.47
C ALA A 211 1.60 14.15 5.96
N VAL A 212 0.65 14.80 5.30
CA VAL A 212 0.78 15.23 3.89
C VAL A 212 1.99 16.14 3.70
N LYS A 213 2.13 17.16 4.55
CA LYS A 213 3.25 18.11 4.49
C LYS A 213 4.61 17.42 4.71
N GLU A 214 4.68 16.52 5.71
CA GLU A 214 5.91 15.76 5.99
C GLU A 214 6.32 14.87 4.83
N ASN A 215 5.38 14.14 4.23
CA ASN A 215 5.65 13.29 3.09
C ASN A 215 6.12 14.08 1.87
N LEU A 216 5.47 15.22 1.57
CA LEU A 216 5.89 16.09 0.46
C LEU A 216 7.25 16.71 0.71
N ASN A 217 7.55 17.13 1.95
CA ASN A 217 8.86 17.68 2.32
C ASN A 217 9.97 16.63 2.17
N TYR A 218 9.73 15.39 2.63
CA TYR A 218 10.65 14.27 2.45
C TYR A 218 10.97 14.04 0.98
N LEU A 219 9.94 13.90 0.13
CA LEU A 219 10.12 13.66 -1.31
C LEU A 219 10.87 14.82 -1.99
N ALA A 220 10.55 16.06 -1.63
CA ALA A 220 11.26 17.23 -2.13
C ALA A 220 12.75 17.25 -1.69
N ALA A 221 13.02 16.88 -0.44
CA ALA A 221 14.38 16.83 0.11
C ALA A 221 15.24 15.78 -0.62
N ILE A 222 14.75 14.53 -0.74
CA ILE A 222 15.51 13.47 -1.44
C ILE A 222 15.71 13.80 -2.92
N LYS A 223 14.69 14.37 -3.59
CA LYS A 223 14.80 14.80 -5.00
C LYS A 223 15.89 15.85 -5.19
N LYS A 224 15.97 16.82 -4.28
CA LYS A 224 17.02 17.87 -4.27
C LYS A 224 18.41 17.27 -4.03
N SER A 225 18.55 16.39 -3.03
CA SER A 225 19.81 15.77 -2.66
C SER A 225 20.35 14.87 -3.77
N VAL A 226 19.51 13.99 -4.34
CA VAL A 226 19.90 13.12 -5.45
C VAL A 226 20.28 13.92 -6.69
N ARG A 227 19.55 14.99 -7.01
CA ARG A 227 19.89 15.87 -8.12
C ARG A 227 21.23 16.58 -7.94
N ALA A 228 21.60 16.92 -6.71
CA ALA A 228 22.90 17.49 -6.41
C ALA A 228 24.03 16.45 -6.53
N ALA A 229 23.81 15.24 -6.00
CA ALA A 229 24.77 14.15 -6.03
C ALA A 229 24.99 13.60 -7.47
N SER A 230 23.94 13.51 -8.30
CA SER A 230 24.03 12.96 -9.67
C SER A 230 25.02 13.69 -10.59
N ARG A 231 25.38 14.93 -10.23
CA ARG A 231 26.38 15.74 -10.95
C ARG A 231 27.82 15.49 -10.52
N ARG A 232 28.03 14.57 -9.57
CA ARG A 232 29.35 14.28 -8.98
C ARG A 232 29.81 12.87 -9.35
N LYS A 233 31.13 12.66 -9.45
CA LYS A 233 31.71 11.34 -9.76
C LYS A 233 31.47 10.29 -8.67
N ASN A 234 31.37 10.73 -7.41
CA ASN A 234 31.14 9.92 -6.22
C ASN A 234 29.70 10.02 -5.72
N ALA A 235 28.72 10.04 -6.65
CA ALA A 235 27.30 10.22 -6.33
C ALA A 235 26.79 9.22 -5.28
N ILE A 236 27.16 7.94 -5.40
CA ILE A 236 26.71 6.89 -4.48
C ILE A 236 27.21 7.15 -3.06
N ASP A 237 28.51 7.45 -2.91
CA ASP A 237 29.10 7.72 -1.59
C ASP A 237 28.41 8.91 -0.91
N LEU A 238 28.11 9.97 -1.67
CA LEU A 238 27.40 11.14 -1.17
C LEU A 238 25.94 10.82 -0.74
N LEU A 239 25.27 9.90 -1.43
CA LEU A 239 23.93 9.47 -1.04
C LEU A 239 23.93 8.59 0.20
N ASP A 240 24.97 7.76 0.40
CA ASP A 240 25.09 6.90 1.57
C ASP A 240 25.33 7.71 2.87
N GLU A 241 25.84 8.94 2.75
CA GLU A 241 26.01 9.88 3.88
C GLU A 241 24.71 10.60 4.29
N ILE A 242 23.68 10.64 3.41
CA ILE A 242 22.42 11.34 3.69
C ILE A 242 21.60 10.51 4.69
N THR A 243 21.36 11.07 5.87
CA THR A 243 20.53 10.44 6.89
C THR A 243 19.05 10.73 6.66
N ILE A 244 18.20 9.83 7.13
CA ILE A 244 16.75 10.01 7.02
C ILE A 244 16.27 11.23 7.83
N GLU A 245 16.94 11.54 8.95
CA GLU A 245 16.63 12.67 9.82
C GLU A 245 16.86 14.02 9.12
N GLU A 246 17.87 14.12 8.26
CA GLU A 246 18.12 15.34 7.46
C GLU A 246 16.99 15.62 6.47
N THR A 247 16.17 14.62 6.18
CA THR A 247 15.00 14.75 5.30
C THR A 247 13.70 14.99 6.07
N GLY A 248 13.77 15.11 7.40
CA GLY A 248 12.63 15.38 8.28
C GLY A 248 11.80 14.14 8.65
N LYS A 249 12.30 12.92 8.37
CA LYS A 249 11.68 11.65 8.77
C LYS A 249 12.49 10.95 9.85
N SER A 250 11.89 9.97 10.52
CA SER A 250 12.51 9.23 11.61
C SER A 250 12.85 7.80 11.19
N ARG A 251 14.05 7.34 11.60
CA ARG A 251 14.49 5.95 11.37
C ARG A 251 13.67 4.90 12.12
N VAL A 252 12.90 5.30 13.15
CA VAL A 252 12.10 4.36 13.95
C VAL A 252 10.81 3.93 13.27
N TYR A 253 10.37 4.63 12.23
CA TYR A 253 9.18 4.23 11.49
C TYR A 253 9.29 2.81 10.94
N LEU A 254 8.15 2.12 10.85
CA LEU A 254 8.03 0.76 10.32
C LEU A 254 8.93 -0.24 11.05
N GLY A 255 9.01 -0.11 12.38
CA GLY A 255 9.86 -0.98 13.20
C GLY A 255 11.37 -0.87 12.91
N GLY A 256 11.82 0.29 12.41
CA GLY A 256 13.22 0.56 12.06
C GLY A 256 13.58 0.30 10.60
N LEU A 257 12.64 -0.16 9.76
CA LEU A 257 12.88 -0.37 8.33
C LEU A 257 13.07 0.93 7.54
N ALA A 258 12.58 2.07 8.06
CA ALA A 258 12.57 3.34 7.35
C ALA A 258 13.97 3.78 6.86
N GLN A 259 15.05 3.54 7.63
CA GLN A 259 16.42 3.85 7.19
C GLN A 259 16.81 3.05 5.94
N THR A 260 16.48 1.76 5.89
CA THR A 260 16.76 0.91 4.71
C THR A 260 15.95 1.36 3.49
N LEU A 261 14.67 1.67 3.68
CA LEU A 261 13.80 2.16 2.61
C LEU A 261 14.27 3.52 2.09
N HIS A 262 14.72 4.40 2.98
CA HIS A 262 15.30 5.70 2.61
C HIS A 262 16.50 5.54 1.69
N GLN A 263 17.46 4.68 2.03
CA GLN A 263 18.63 4.43 1.20
C GLN A 263 18.25 3.82 -0.17
N ARG A 264 17.26 2.93 -0.20
CA ARG A 264 16.73 2.38 -1.45
C ARG A 264 16.08 3.48 -2.32
N ASN A 265 15.31 4.38 -1.72
CA ASN A 265 14.72 5.52 -2.42
C ASN A 265 15.78 6.41 -3.08
N LEU A 266 16.86 6.75 -2.36
CA LEU A 266 17.95 7.57 -2.88
C LEU A 266 18.60 6.92 -4.10
N ARG A 267 18.91 5.62 -4.01
CA ARG A 267 19.53 4.86 -5.09
C ARG A 267 18.62 4.70 -6.30
N ALA A 268 17.34 4.34 -6.08
CA ALA A 268 16.36 4.23 -7.14
C ALA A 268 16.17 5.55 -7.90
N LEU A 269 16.08 6.66 -7.16
CA LEU A 269 15.93 7.98 -7.76
C LEU A 269 17.19 8.40 -8.55
N LEU A 270 18.40 8.06 -8.05
CA LEU A 270 19.63 8.29 -8.81
C LEU A 270 19.61 7.52 -10.13
N GLN A 271 19.24 6.25 -10.09
CA GLN A 271 19.13 5.40 -11.28
C GLN A 271 18.15 6.00 -12.29
N GLN A 272 16.94 6.37 -11.85
CA GLN A 272 15.93 7.02 -12.70
C GLN A 272 16.40 8.33 -13.34
N MET A 273 17.29 9.07 -12.65
CA MET A 273 17.85 10.33 -13.18
C MET A 273 19.04 10.15 -14.13
N THR A 274 19.71 9.01 -14.11
CA THR A 274 20.93 8.73 -14.88
C THR A 274 20.69 7.81 -16.07
N GLU A 275 19.65 6.98 -16.04
CA GLU A 275 19.25 6.15 -17.17
C GLU A 275 18.49 6.99 -18.21
N PRO A 276 18.80 6.87 -19.51
CA PRO A 276 18.01 7.48 -20.55
C PRO A 276 16.59 6.86 -20.56
N LYS A 277 15.58 7.71 -20.58
CA LYS A 277 14.17 7.28 -20.74
C LYS A 277 13.94 6.68 -22.11
#